data_f44cfeabb1b66f7bc377e388c0d7289d
#
_entry.id   f44cfeabb1b66f7bc377e388c0d7289d
#
_cell.length_a   1.000
_cell.length_b   1.000
_cell.length_c   1.000
_cell.angle_alpha   90.00
_cell.angle_beta   90.00
_cell.angle_gamma   90.00
#
_symmetry.space_group_name_H-M   'P 1'
#
loop_
_entity.id
_entity.type
_entity.pdbx_description
1 polymer ?
#
loop_
_entity_poly.entity_id
_entity_poly.type
_entity_poly.pdbx_seq_one_letter_code
_entity_poly.pdbx_strand_id
1 'polypeptide(L)'
;KEFNPYIQVVAVEPTASPVLSGGSPGPHKIQGIGAGFIPGTYDASVVDRVYKVSNDDAILASRNLASTEGLLVGISSGAAVYAALQLSLEPANEGKNIVVILPDTGERYLSTVLYAFEEYPLQLSKVED
;
A
#
# COMPACT_ATOMS: atom_id res chain seq x y z
N LYS A 1 2.47 20.24 -4.44
CA LYS A 1 3.54 20.79 -5.34
C LYS A 1 3.62 22.30 -5.36
N GLU A 2 2.57 22.98 -4.91
CA GLU A 2 2.55 24.44 -4.82
C GLU A 2 3.69 24.99 -3.95
N PHE A 3 3.94 24.37 -2.77
CA PHE A 3 5.02 24.76 -1.85
C PHE A 3 6.37 24.13 -2.17
N ASN A 4 6.37 22.93 -2.79
CA ASN A 4 7.58 22.23 -3.19
C ASN A 4 7.34 21.48 -4.51
N PRO A 5 7.74 22.05 -5.65
CA PRO A 5 7.51 21.42 -6.95
C PRO A 5 8.33 20.14 -7.17
N TYR A 6 9.37 19.91 -6.36
CA TYR A 6 10.24 18.72 -6.47
C TYR A 6 9.73 17.52 -5.69
N ILE A 7 8.64 17.67 -4.91
CA ILE A 7 8.05 16.53 -4.21
C ILE A 7 7.53 15.51 -5.21
N GLN A 8 7.88 14.24 -5.00
CA GLN A 8 7.37 13.13 -5.80
C GLN A 8 6.10 12.58 -5.14
N VAL A 9 5.02 12.56 -5.87
CA VAL A 9 3.72 12.06 -5.43
C VAL A 9 3.47 10.71 -6.10
N VAL A 10 3.32 9.67 -5.30
CA VAL A 10 3.05 8.31 -5.77
C VAL A 10 1.66 7.88 -5.33
N ALA A 11 0.78 7.63 -6.27
CA ALA A 11 -0.51 7.00 -6.02
C ALA A 11 -0.35 5.47 -5.94
N VAL A 12 -1.15 4.83 -5.10
CA VAL A 12 -1.12 3.37 -4.95
C VAL A 12 -2.46 2.78 -5.36
N GLU A 13 -2.44 1.74 -6.18
CA GLU A 13 -3.64 1.02 -6.61
C GLU A 13 -3.44 -0.51 -6.56
N PRO A 14 -4.54 -1.30 -6.48
CA PRO A 14 -4.45 -2.75 -6.55
C PRO A 14 -4.00 -3.22 -7.94
N THR A 15 -3.10 -4.20 -8.00
CA THR A 15 -2.69 -4.85 -9.27
C THR A 15 -3.89 -5.46 -10.00
N ALA A 16 -4.88 -5.99 -9.26
CA ALA A 16 -6.08 -6.60 -9.83
C ALA A 16 -7.12 -5.59 -10.33
N SER A 17 -6.98 -4.30 -10.00
CA SER A 17 -7.89 -3.22 -10.44
C SER A 17 -7.10 -1.94 -10.79
N PRO A 18 -6.20 -1.98 -11.81
CA PRO A 18 -5.24 -0.93 -12.07
C PRO A 18 -5.83 0.22 -12.94
N VAL A 19 -6.94 0.81 -12.49
CA VAL A 19 -7.72 1.80 -13.24
C VAL A 19 -6.94 3.11 -13.43
N LEU A 20 -6.17 3.56 -12.43
CA LEU A 20 -5.33 4.75 -12.54
C LEU A 20 -4.21 4.59 -13.57
N SER A 21 -3.75 3.34 -13.77
CA SER A 21 -2.75 2.98 -14.79
C SER A 21 -3.38 2.68 -16.16
N GLY A 22 -4.67 2.94 -16.37
CA GLY A 22 -5.36 2.70 -17.63
C GLY A 22 -5.82 1.25 -17.86
N GLY A 23 -5.77 0.40 -16.83
CA GLY A 23 -6.27 -0.97 -16.89
C GLY A 23 -7.76 -1.07 -16.57
N SER A 24 -8.29 -2.29 -16.63
CA SER A 24 -9.69 -2.58 -16.34
C SER A 24 -9.93 -2.77 -14.84
N PRO A 25 -11.10 -2.37 -14.31
CA PRO A 25 -11.47 -2.67 -12.94
C PRO A 25 -11.63 -4.18 -12.71
N GLY A 26 -11.30 -4.64 -11.52
CA GLY A 26 -11.41 -6.03 -11.13
C GLY A 26 -11.58 -6.20 -9.62
N PRO A 27 -12.00 -7.39 -9.16
CA PRO A 27 -12.14 -7.68 -7.73
C PRO A 27 -10.76 -7.77 -7.07
N HIS A 28 -10.66 -7.21 -5.86
CA HIS A 28 -9.45 -7.27 -5.03
C HIS A 28 -9.80 -7.24 -3.55
N LYS A 29 -8.80 -7.48 -2.68
CA LYS A 29 -8.96 -7.57 -1.23
C LYS A 29 -8.49 -6.32 -0.47
N ILE A 30 -7.99 -5.29 -1.16
CA ILE A 30 -7.45 -4.07 -0.54
C ILE A 30 -8.59 -3.07 -0.35
N GLN A 31 -9.30 -3.18 0.76
CA GLN A 31 -10.39 -2.27 1.10
C GLN A 31 -9.87 -0.83 1.27
N GLY A 32 -10.64 0.15 0.79
CA GLY A 32 -10.35 1.58 0.90
C GLY A 32 -9.71 2.22 -0.32
N ILE A 33 -9.15 1.42 -1.23
CA ILE A 33 -8.61 1.88 -2.52
C ILE A 33 -9.16 1.03 -3.67
N GLY A 34 -8.84 1.39 -4.91
CA GLY A 34 -9.21 0.59 -6.08
C GLY A 34 -10.72 0.49 -6.29
N ALA A 35 -11.44 1.62 -6.25
CA ALA A 35 -12.90 1.68 -6.35
C ALA A 35 -13.47 1.21 -7.72
N GLY A 36 -12.61 0.89 -8.69
CA GLY A 36 -13.02 0.47 -10.02
C GLY A 36 -13.32 1.64 -10.98
N PHE A 37 -13.11 2.85 -10.53
CA PHE A 37 -13.22 4.08 -11.32
C PHE A 37 -12.19 5.11 -10.84
N ILE A 38 -11.95 6.16 -11.63
CA ILE A 38 -11.09 7.28 -11.24
C ILE A 38 -11.95 8.25 -10.40
N PRO A 39 -11.64 8.43 -9.10
CA PRO A 39 -12.41 9.35 -8.25
C PRO A 39 -12.30 10.80 -8.74
N GLY A 40 -13.37 11.58 -8.57
CA GLY A 40 -13.37 13.00 -8.92
C GLY A 40 -12.38 13.86 -8.11
N THR A 41 -11.90 13.33 -6.97
CA THR A 41 -10.86 13.95 -6.14
C THR A 41 -9.43 13.61 -6.60
N TYR A 42 -9.27 12.70 -7.55
CA TYR A 42 -7.97 12.34 -8.10
C TYR A 42 -7.50 13.42 -9.08
N ASP A 43 -6.37 14.03 -8.79
CA ASP A 43 -5.73 15.01 -9.66
C ASP A 43 -4.48 14.40 -10.29
N ALA A 44 -4.62 13.99 -11.54
CA ALA A 44 -3.51 13.40 -12.30
C ALA A 44 -2.35 14.38 -12.54
N SER A 45 -2.59 15.70 -12.45
CA SER A 45 -1.55 16.71 -12.69
C SER A 45 -0.50 16.77 -11.58
N VAL A 46 -0.82 16.29 -10.37
CA VAL A 46 0.09 16.28 -9.23
C VAL A 46 0.74 14.91 -8.97
N VAL A 47 0.23 13.85 -9.61
CA VAL A 47 0.74 12.47 -9.45
C VAL A 47 1.88 12.22 -10.44
N ASP A 48 3.05 11.86 -9.92
CA ASP A 48 4.23 11.57 -10.75
C ASP A 48 4.30 10.09 -11.15
N ARG A 49 3.75 9.20 -10.32
CA ARG A 49 3.80 7.76 -10.53
C ARG A 49 2.60 7.06 -9.90
N VAL A 50 2.14 5.99 -10.52
CA VAL A 50 1.18 5.05 -9.94
C VAL A 50 1.89 3.74 -9.64
N TYR A 51 1.81 3.27 -8.38
CA TYR A 51 2.41 2.01 -7.95
C TYR A 51 1.31 0.96 -7.73
N LYS A 52 1.50 -0.23 -8.33
CA LYS A 52 0.54 -1.34 -8.22
C LYS A 52 0.99 -2.32 -7.14
N VAL A 53 0.08 -2.69 -6.24
CA VAL A 53 0.32 -3.60 -5.13
C VAL A 53 -0.63 -4.79 -5.20
N SER A 54 -0.12 -6.01 -4.97
CA SER A 54 -0.94 -7.21 -4.90
C SER A 54 -1.69 -7.30 -3.56
N ASN A 55 -2.74 -8.13 -3.51
CA ASN A 55 -3.47 -8.40 -2.27
C ASN A 55 -2.53 -8.95 -1.19
N ASP A 56 -1.69 -9.91 -1.56
CA ASP A 56 -0.82 -10.61 -0.63
C ASP A 56 0.25 -9.69 -0.06
N ASP A 57 0.89 -8.86 -0.90
CA ASP A 57 1.88 -7.88 -0.45
C ASP A 57 1.27 -6.86 0.51
N ALA A 58 0.05 -6.39 0.24
CA ALA A 58 -0.64 -5.45 1.10
C ALA A 58 -0.96 -6.07 2.48
N ILE A 59 -1.48 -7.31 2.50
CA ILE A 59 -1.82 -8.03 3.72
C ILE A 59 -0.57 -8.33 4.55
N LEU A 60 0.48 -8.84 3.92
CA LEU A 60 1.74 -9.15 4.58
C LEU A 60 2.42 -7.90 5.14
N ALA A 61 2.43 -6.80 4.40
CA ALA A 61 2.99 -5.54 4.88
C ALA A 61 2.23 -4.99 6.09
N SER A 62 0.88 -5.07 6.09
CA SER A 62 0.07 -4.65 7.24
C SER A 62 0.36 -5.52 8.49
N ARG A 63 0.47 -6.85 8.32
CA ARG A 63 0.82 -7.77 9.42
C ARG A 63 2.23 -7.53 9.94
N ASN A 64 3.19 -7.28 9.05
CA ASN A 64 4.57 -6.99 9.43
C ASN A 64 4.66 -5.69 10.23
N LEU A 65 3.95 -4.63 9.85
CA LEU A 65 3.88 -3.40 10.63
C LEU A 65 3.37 -3.65 12.06
N ALA A 66 2.34 -4.49 12.20
CA ALA A 66 1.83 -4.83 13.52
C ALA A 66 2.86 -5.58 14.38
N SER A 67 3.58 -6.54 13.79
CA SER A 67 4.53 -7.39 14.51
C SER A 67 5.88 -6.72 14.79
N THR A 68 6.38 -5.87 13.86
CA THR A 68 7.71 -5.26 13.98
C THR A 68 7.68 -3.86 14.59
N GLU A 69 6.65 -3.08 14.28
CA GLU A 69 6.55 -1.67 14.69
C GLU A 69 5.44 -1.42 15.72
N GLY A 70 4.60 -2.42 16.00
CA GLY A 70 3.45 -2.27 16.90
C GLY A 70 2.32 -1.41 16.33
N LEU A 71 2.30 -1.19 15.01
CA LEU A 71 1.29 -0.38 14.33
C LEU A 71 0.21 -1.28 13.72
N LEU A 72 -0.96 -1.30 14.35
CA LEU A 72 -2.13 -2.03 13.86
C LEU A 72 -2.88 -1.17 12.83
N VAL A 73 -2.69 -1.46 11.56
CA VAL A 73 -3.21 -0.67 10.42
C VAL A 73 -4.07 -1.50 9.48
N GLY A 74 -4.85 -0.83 8.63
CA GLY A 74 -5.69 -1.50 7.64
C GLY A 74 -4.90 -2.03 6.43
N ILE A 75 -5.58 -2.79 5.56
CA ILE A 75 -4.96 -3.43 4.39
C ILE A 75 -4.43 -2.38 3.40
N SER A 76 -5.16 -1.29 3.17
CA SER A 76 -4.70 -0.20 2.29
C SER A 76 -3.48 0.54 2.83
N SER A 77 -3.34 0.64 4.16
CA SER A 77 -2.13 1.14 4.81
C SER A 77 -0.95 0.21 4.53
N GLY A 78 -1.15 -1.10 4.60
CA GLY A 78 -0.16 -2.11 4.20
C GLY A 78 0.27 -1.96 2.74
N ALA A 79 -0.67 -1.72 1.83
CA ALA A 79 -0.37 -1.44 0.42
C ALA A 79 0.51 -0.20 0.25
N ALA A 80 0.20 0.89 0.96
CA ALA A 80 0.98 2.13 0.90
C ALA A 80 2.40 1.93 1.45
N VAL A 81 2.55 1.21 2.56
CA VAL A 81 3.86 0.88 3.14
C VAL A 81 4.67 -0.03 2.23
N TYR A 82 4.05 -1.05 1.64
CA TYR A 82 4.74 -1.91 0.67
C TYR A 82 5.31 -1.10 -0.49
N ALA A 83 4.50 -0.23 -1.09
CA ALA A 83 4.96 0.65 -2.17
C ALA A 83 6.14 1.53 -1.71
N ALA A 84 6.05 2.13 -0.51
CA ALA A 84 7.12 2.97 0.03
C ALA A 84 8.42 2.18 0.27
N LEU A 85 8.33 0.95 0.78
CA LEU A 85 9.48 0.07 0.96
C LEU A 85 10.15 -0.25 -0.38
N GLN A 86 9.36 -0.57 -1.42
CA GLN A 86 9.92 -0.82 -2.75
C GLN A 86 10.60 0.44 -3.34
N LEU A 87 9.98 1.60 -3.16
CA LEU A 87 10.56 2.88 -3.58
C LEU A 87 11.85 3.20 -2.83
N SER A 88 11.97 2.83 -1.55
CA SER A 88 13.17 3.06 -0.75
C SER A 88 14.37 2.26 -1.24
N LEU A 89 14.14 1.15 -1.93
CA LEU A 89 15.20 0.32 -2.51
C LEU A 89 15.73 0.87 -3.84
N GLU A 90 15.06 1.84 -4.44
CA GLU A 90 15.51 2.47 -5.67
C GLU A 90 16.71 3.39 -5.38
N PRO A 91 17.87 3.25 -6.06
CA PRO A 91 19.06 4.08 -5.81
C PRO A 91 18.80 5.58 -5.92
N ALA A 92 17.86 5.97 -6.79
CA ALA A 92 17.45 7.38 -6.95
C ALA A 92 16.79 7.97 -5.70
N ASN A 93 16.37 7.15 -4.75
CA ASN A 93 15.71 7.56 -3.52
C ASN A 93 16.62 7.47 -2.28
N GLU A 94 17.90 7.12 -2.46
CA GLU A 94 18.87 7.08 -1.36
C GLU A 94 18.96 8.42 -0.66
N GLY A 95 18.90 8.41 0.68
CA GLY A 95 18.94 9.61 1.52
C GLY A 95 17.71 10.50 1.50
N LYS A 96 16.63 10.12 0.78
CA LYS A 96 15.37 10.87 0.73
C LYS A 96 14.40 10.46 1.84
N ASN A 97 13.58 11.41 2.27
CA ASN A 97 12.46 11.13 3.15
C ASN A 97 11.27 10.62 2.34
N ILE A 98 10.70 9.50 2.77
CA ILE A 98 9.47 8.92 2.20
C ILE A 98 8.37 9.03 3.25
N VAL A 99 7.30 9.75 2.94
CA VAL A 99 6.14 9.93 3.82
C VAL A 99 5.01 9.04 3.32
N VAL A 100 4.42 8.27 4.23
CA VAL A 100 3.32 7.34 3.93
C VAL A 100 2.10 7.71 4.75
N ILE A 101 0.94 7.80 4.12
CA ILE A 101 -0.33 7.98 4.81
C ILE A 101 -0.91 6.61 5.16
N LEU A 102 -1.22 6.41 6.43
CA LEU A 102 -1.88 5.21 6.98
C LEU A 102 -3.32 5.62 7.35
N PRO A 103 -4.31 5.41 6.46
CA PRO A 103 -5.61 6.10 6.58
C PRO A 103 -6.52 5.54 7.67
N ASP A 104 -6.32 4.29 8.10
CA ASP A 104 -7.16 3.66 9.12
C ASP A 104 -6.41 2.63 9.97
N THR A 105 -7.11 2.13 11.02
CA THR A 105 -6.59 1.15 11.98
C THR A 105 -7.02 -0.27 11.60
N GLY A 106 -6.24 -1.28 12.07
CA GLY A 106 -6.49 -2.69 11.77
C GLY A 106 -7.70 -3.29 12.50
N GLU A 107 -8.22 -2.65 13.53
CA GLU A 107 -9.39 -3.12 14.30
C GLU A 107 -10.62 -3.36 13.44
N ARG A 108 -10.80 -2.57 12.38
CA ARG A 108 -11.90 -2.70 11.42
C ARG A 108 -11.84 -3.98 10.59
N TYR A 109 -10.71 -4.68 10.61
CA TYR A 109 -10.40 -5.82 9.74
C TYR A 109 -10.26 -7.13 10.50
N LEU A 110 -10.65 -7.18 11.79
CA LEU A 110 -10.51 -8.37 12.64
C LEU A 110 -11.25 -9.60 12.08
N SER A 111 -12.38 -9.39 11.38
CA SER A 111 -13.18 -10.44 10.76
C SER A 111 -12.87 -10.63 9.28
N THR A 112 -11.79 -10.05 8.76
CA THR A 112 -11.42 -10.11 7.35
C THR A 112 -10.20 -11.00 7.13
N VAL A 113 -9.82 -11.18 5.85
CA VAL A 113 -8.63 -11.91 5.42
C VAL A 113 -7.33 -11.41 6.06
N LEU A 114 -7.28 -10.15 6.51
CA LEU A 114 -6.09 -9.60 7.19
C LEU A 114 -5.68 -10.46 8.40
N TYR A 115 -6.64 -11.01 9.13
CA TYR A 115 -6.40 -11.86 10.30
C TYR A 115 -6.74 -13.33 10.09
N ALA A 116 -7.04 -13.73 8.86
CA ALA A 116 -7.23 -15.13 8.49
C ALA A 116 -5.87 -15.83 8.29
N PHE A 117 -5.19 -16.13 9.39
CA PHE A 117 -3.81 -16.62 9.38
C PHE A 117 -3.63 -17.99 8.72
N GLU A 118 -4.68 -18.83 8.68
CA GLU A 118 -4.65 -20.13 8.00
C GLU A 118 -4.61 -19.95 6.47
N GLU A 119 -5.39 -19.01 5.92
CA GLU A 119 -5.41 -18.70 4.49
C GLU A 119 -4.16 -17.90 4.06
N TYR A 120 -3.68 -17.02 4.93
CA TYR A 120 -2.50 -16.19 4.72
C TYR A 120 -1.52 -16.38 5.88
N PRO A 121 -0.81 -17.51 5.96
CA PRO A 121 0.13 -17.76 7.04
C PRO A 121 1.24 -16.71 7.05
N LEU A 122 1.64 -16.26 8.24
CA LEU A 122 2.81 -15.40 8.40
C LEU A 122 4.04 -16.20 7.96
N GLN A 123 4.77 -15.67 7.00
CA GLN A 123 6.13 -16.11 6.76
C GLN A 123 6.99 -15.49 7.86
N LEU A 124 7.18 -16.24 8.94
CA LEU A 124 8.22 -15.90 9.91
C LEU A 124 9.53 -15.94 9.13
N SER A 125 10.17 -14.78 8.93
CA SER A 125 11.56 -14.77 8.50
C SER A 125 12.31 -15.70 9.44
N LYS A 126 12.95 -16.73 8.90
CA LYS A 126 13.89 -17.52 9.69
C LYS A 126 14.93 -16.53 10.18
N VAL A 127 14.89 -16.22 11.48
CA VAL A 127 16.03 -15.62 12.16
C VAL A 127 17.09 -16.70 12.07
N GLU A 128 18.03 -16.53 11.17
CA GLU A 128 19.24 -17.34 11.18
C GLU A 128 19.99 -16.94 12.45
N ASP A 129 20.03 -17.89 13.42
CA ASP A 129 20.85 -17.78 14.61
C ASP A 129 22.33 -17.68 14.30
#